data_273495a71084e243807c07b866fbc4a8
#
_entry.id   273495a71084e243807c07b866fbc4a8
#
_cell.length_a   1.000
_cell.length_b   1.000
_cell.length_c   1.000
_cell.angle_alpha   90.00
_cell.angle_beta   90.00
_cell.angle_gamma   90.00
#
_symmetry.space_group_name_H-M   'P 1'
#
loop_
_entity.id
_entity.type
_entity.pdbx_description
1 polymer ?
#
loop_
_entity_poly.entity_id
_entity_poly.type
_entity_poly.pdbx_seq_one_letter_code
_entity_poly.pdbx_strand_id
1 'polypeptide(L)'
;YRVRGLRHAAASQRMEDIMGKIKVEDNCNGIAGLKVIEPAVFGDARGYFMETYNYNDFAEAGIGCTFVQDNQSASKKGVLRGLHFQIHYPQDKLVRVVNGEVFDIAVDLREGSDTFGKWFGVVLSAENKKQFFIPRGFAHGFVVLSEYAEFCYKVTDFYHPNDEGGLLWKDSGIGIQWPMPEGMSEEDLILSDKDKQWGGIQEYAKGLHQ
;
A
#
# COMPACT_ATOMS: atom_id res chain seq x y z
N TYR A 1 34.52 -0.78 39.61
CA TYR A 1 33.33 0.08 39.33
C TYR A 1 33.44 0.90 38.02
N ARG A 2 34.12 0.42 36.96
CA ARG A 2 34.27 1.18 35.69
C ARG A 2 33.91 0.43 34.41
N VAL A 3 33.37 -0.81 34.46
CA VAL A 3 33.14 -1.63 33.26
C VAL A 3 31.68 -1.77 32.86
N ARG A 4 30.72 -1.39 33.71
CA ARG A 4 29.26 -1.47 33.36
C ARG A 4 28.75 -0.30 32.50
N GLY A 5 29.36 0.89 32.58
CA GLY A 5 28.89 2.07 31.83
C GLY A 5 29.18 2.02 30.34
N LEU A 6 30.27 1.43 29.90
CA LEU A 6 30.71 1.39 28.49
C LEU A 6 29.89 0.41 27.64
N ARG A 7 29.37 -0.68 28.24
CA ARG A 7 28.52 -1.63 27.49
C ARG A 7 27.07 -1.13 27.26
N HIS A 8 26.56 -0.33 28.18
CA HIS A 8 25.22 0.28 28.02
C HIS A 8 25.21 1.42 26.99
N ALA A 9 26.26 2.25 26.99
CA ALA A 9 26.42 3.32 26.01
C ALA A 9 26.58 2.77 24.58
N ALA A 10 27.40 1.73 24.40
CA ALA A 10 27.59 1.10 23.08
C ALA A 10 26.34 0.34 22.56
N ALA A 11 25.52 -0.21 23.46
CA ALA A 11 24.25 -0.84 23.08
C ALA A 11 23.18 0.21 22.73
N SER A 12 23.13 1.34 23.48
CA SER A 12 22.26 2.48 23.18
C SER A 12 22.67 3.13 21.85
N GLN A 13 23.96 3.38 21.62
CA GLN A 13 24.46 3.95 20.38
C GLN A 13 24.16 3.05 19.17
N ARG A 14 24.28 1.72 19.29
CA ARG A 14 23.89 0.78 18.23
C ARG A 14 22.38 0.75 17.98
N MET A 15 21.56 0.98 18.98
CA MET A 15 20.10 1.09 18.79
C MET A 15 19.73 2.41 18.09
N GLU A 16 20.39 3.51 18.44
CA GLU A 16 20.20 4.81 17.79
C GLU A 16 20.68 4.78 16.33
N ASP A 17 21.77 4.08 16.02
CA ASP A 17 22.28 3.90 14.64
C ASP A 17 21.44 2.96 13.78
N ILE A 18 20.50 2.20 14.37
CA ILE A 18 19.66 1.20 13.68
C ILE A 18 18.17 1.63 13.69
N MET A 19 17.73 2.46 14.63
CA MET A 19 16.37 3.02 14.63
C MET A 19 16.20 3.90 13.41
N GLY A 20 15.16 3.63 12.66
CA GLY A 20 14.78 4.42 11.50
C GLY A 20 15.25 3.89 10.14
N LYS A 21 16.05 2.83 10.05
CA LYS A 21 16.45 2.29 8.74
C LYS A 21 15.36 1.43 8.14
N ILE A 22 14.87 1.85 6.99
CA ILE A 22 13.95 1.10 6.13
C ILE A 22 14.72 0.47 4.97
N LYS A 23 14.25 -0.69 4.49
CA LYS A 23 14.67 -1.23 3.19
C LYS A 23 13.61 -0.90 2.16
N VAL A 24 14.01 -0.48 0.97
CA VAL A 24 13.08 -0.09 -0.09
C VAL A 24 13.39 -0.87 -1.36
N GLU A 25 12.38 -1.57 -1.88
CA GLU A 25 12.34 -2.05 -3.25
C GLU A 25 11.70 -0.93 -4.08
N ASP A 26 12.48 -0.32 -4.97
CA ASP A 26 12.04 0.80 -5.79
C ASP A 26 11.64 0.35 -7.20
N ASN A 27 10.70 1.07 -7.82
CA ASN A 27 10.19 0.80 -9.15
C ASN A 27 9.74 -0.66 -9.35
N CYS A 28 8.91 -1.13 -8.43
CA CYS A 28 8.41 -2.50 -8.38
C CYS A 28 7.89 -2.96 -9.75
N ASN A 29 8.39 -4.09 -10.24
CA ASN A 29 8.09 -4.63 -11.57
C ASN A 29 8.37 -3.63 -12.74
N GLY A 30 9.33 -2.71 -12.56
CA GLY A 30 9.69 -1.69 -13.55
C GLY A 30 8.67 -0.53 -13.66
N ILE A 31 7.71 -0.45 -12.76
CA ILE A 31 6.72 0.64 -12.72
C ILE A 31 7.27 1.76 -11.83
N ALA A 32 7.67 2.85 -12.46
CA ALA A 32 8.33 3.96 -11.80
C ALA A 32 7.51 4.55 -10.64
N GLY A 33 8.15 4.69 -9.48
CA GLY A 33 7.60 5.32 -8.29
C GLY A 33 6.86 4.39 -7.32
N LEU A 34 6.46 3.18 -7.74
CA LEU A 34 5.94 2.17 -6.81
C LEU A 34 7.07 1.65 -5.92
N LYS A 35 6.85 1.61 -4.61
CA LYS A 35 7.88 1.18 -3.65
C LYS A 35 7.30 0.23 -2.60
N VAL A 36 7.97 -0.90 -2.37
CA VAL A 36 7.71 -1.74 -1.20
C VAL A 36 8.73 -1.40 -0.12
N ILE A 37 8.24 -1.10 1.08
CA ILE A 37 9.05 -0.68 2.22
C ILE A 37 9.02 -1.78 3.30
N GLU A 38 10.18 -2.17 3.77
CA GLU A 38 10.34 -3.06 4.92
C GLU A 38 10.93 -2.26 6.09
N PRO A 39 10.15 -1.96 7.13
CA PRO A 39 10.64 -1.26 8.32
C PRO A 39 11.57 -2.17 9.13
N ALA A 40 12.54 -1.58 9.83
CA ALA A 40 13.31 -2.30 10.83
C ALA A 40 12.43 -2.68 12.02
N VAL A 41 12.42 -3.95 12.40
CA VAL A 41 11.64 -4.49 13.53
C VAL A 41 12.59 -4.96 14.63
N PHE A 42 12.39 -4.45 15.84
CA PHE A 42 13.21 -4.78 17.02
C PHE A 42 12.38 -5.60 18.00
N GLY A 43 12.68 -6.88 18.11
CA GLY A 43 11.98 -7.82 18.99
C GLY A 43 12.76 -8.14 20.27
N ASP A 44 12.04 -8.33 21.41
CA ASP A 44 12.55 -8.87 22.66
C ASP A 44 11.48 -9.74 23.37
N ALA A 45 11.72 -10.17 24.59
CA ALA A 45 10.78 -11.00 25.36
C ALA A 45 9.43 -10.34 25.66
N ARG A 46 9.26 -9.05 25.42
CA ARG A 46 8.01 -8.28 25.64
C ARG A 46 7.20 -8.13 24.35
N GLY A 47 7.80 -8.41 23.16
CA GLY A 47 7.18 -8.20 21.86
C GLY A 47 8.15 -7.50 20.91
N TYR A 48 7.65 -6.54 20.14
CA TYR A 48 8.48 -5.80 19.18
C TYR A 48 8.17 -4.29 19.19
N PHE A 49 9.14 -3.52 18.69
CA PHE A 49 9.02 -2.12 18.35
C PHE A 49 9.43 -1.92 16.89
N MET A 50 8.77 -1.01 16.20
CA MET A 50 9.17 -0.53 14.88
C MET A 50 8.69 0.90 14.66
N GLU A 51 9.44 1.68 13.90
CA GLU A 51 8.94 2.93 13.33
C GLU A 51 8.14 2.59 12.07
N THR A 52 6.87 2.96 12.05
CA THR A 52 6.01 2.74 10.88
C THR A 52 6.12 3.86 9.85
N TYR A 53 6.57 5.01 10.27
CA TYR A 53 6.84 6.17 9.44
C TYR A 53 7.81 7.13 10.14
N ASN A 54 8.84 7.53 9.41
CA ASN A 54 9.77 8.58 9.80
C ASN A 54 10.03 9.44 8.57
N TYR A 55 9.69 10.72 8.63
CA TYR A 55 9.77 11.61 7.48
C TYR A 55 11.18 11.64 6.84
N ASN A 56 12.23 11.68 7.65
CA ASN A 56 13.59 11.78 7.12
C ASN A 56 14.00 10.53 6.34
N ASP A 57 13.71 9.34 6.87
CA ASP A 57 14.05 8.07 6.21
C ASP A 57 13.24 7.87 4.92
N PHE A 58 11.97 8.25 4.96
CA PHE A 58 11.09 8.17 3.78
C PHE A 58 11.49 9.21 2.73
N ALA A 59 11.86 10.42 3.13
CA ALA A 59 12.37 11.46 2.23
C ALA A 59 13.69 11.05 1.57
N GLU A 60 14.62 10.43 2.32
CA GLU A 60 15.87 9.86 1.80
C GLU A 60 15.59 8.75 0.77
N ALA A 61 14.53 7.96 0.99
CA ALA A 61 14.04 6.93 0.05
C ALA A 61 13.23 7.50 -1.13
N GLY A 62 13.16 8.83 -1.28
CA GLY A 62 12.44 9.51 -2.35
C GLY A 62 10.93 9.65 -2.11
N ILE A 63 10.46 9.50 -0.86
CA ILE A 63 9.07 9.72 -0.44
C ILE A 63 9.04 10.98 0.44
N GLY A 64 9.24 12.13 -0.18
CA GLY A 64 9.31 13.44 0.51
C GLY A 64 7.96 14.17 0.59
N CYS A 65 6.85 13.50 0.31
CA CYS A 65 5.51 14.09 0.39
C CYS A 65 5.04 14.26 1.84
N THR A 66 4.10 15.18 2.05
CA THR A 66 3.45 15.38 3.36
C THR A 66 2.15 14.60 3.40
N PHE A 67 2.00 13.68 4.35
CA PHE A 67 0.72 13.00 4.61
C PHE A 67 -0.15 13.86 5.53
N VAL A 68 -1.40 14.06 5.14
CA VAL A 68 -2.35 14.95 5.82
C VAL A 68 -3.54 14.24 6.44
N GLN A 69 -3.76 12.97 6.07
CA GLN A 69 -4.86 12.16 6.59
C GLN A 69 -4.39 10.73 6.79
N ASP A 70 -4.85 10.10 7.86
CA ASP A 70 -4.58 8.70 8.21
C ASP A 70 -5.91 7.95 8.37
N ASN A 71 -6.05 6.80 7.73
CA ASN A 71 -7.28 6.04 7.67
C ASN A 71 -7.07 4.61 8.13
N GLN A 72 -8.10 4.00 8.69
CA GLN A 72 -8.13 2.58 9.03
C GLN A 72 -9.44 1.96 8.58
N SER A 73 -9.38 0.78 8.03
CA SER A 73 -10.54 -0.02 7.68
C SER A 73 -10.36 -1.46 8.16
N ALA A 74 -11.48 -2.13 8.41
CA ALA A 74 -11.53 -3.53 8.78
C ALA A 74 -12.40 -4.29 7.78
N SER A 75 -12.00 -5.52 7.43
CA SER A 75 -12.70 -6.31 6.41
C SER A 75 -12.54 -7.80 6.67
N LYS A 76 -13.58 -8.59 6.32
CA LYS A 76 -13.56 -10.05 6.39
C LYS A 76 -12.85 -10.63 5.16
N LYS A 77 -12.50 -11.92 5.23
CA LYS A 77 -12.00 -12.74 4.12
C LYS A 77 -12.86 -12.58 2.86
N GLY A 78 -12.20 -12.46 1.73
CA GLY A 78 -12.84 -12.30 0.42
C GLY A 78 -13.40 -10.92 0.13
N VAL A 79 -13.33 -9.95 1.05
CA VAL A 79 -13.66 -8.55 0.71
C VAL A 79 -12.60 -8.01 -0.25
N LEU A 80 -13.06 -7.53 -1.41
CA LEU A 80 -12.24 -6.79 -2.38
C LEU A 80 -12.71 -5.34 -2.40
N ARG A 81 -11.78 -4.41 -2.23
CA ARG A 81 -12.03 -2.97 -2.35
C ARG A 81 -11.17 -2.41 -3.48
N GLY A 82 -11.80 -1.73 -4.40
CA GLY A 82 -11.06 -1.10 -5.51
C GLY A 82 -11.66 -1.44 -6.90
N LEU A 83 -11.03 -0.97 -7.93
CA LEU A 83 -9.81 -0.14 -7.95
C LEU A 83 -10.18 1.34 -7.86
N HIS A 84 -9.63 2.07 -6.91
CA HIS A 84 -10.04 3.45 -6.63
C HIS A 84 -8.92 4.46 -6.82
N PHE A 85 -9.28 5.67 -7.27
CA PHE A 85 -8.42 6.85 -7.33
C PHE A 85 -9.27 8.11 -7.15
N GLN A 86 -8.64 9.25 -6.92
CA GLN A 86 -9.29 10.57 -7.01
C GLN A 86 -8.85 11.26 -8.30
N ILE A 87 -9.79 11.91 -8.98
CA ILE A 87 -9.64 12.43 -10.33
C ILE A 87 -8.91 13.78 -10.31
N HIS A 88 -9.44 14.77 -9.57
CA HIS A 88 -8.89 16.13 -9.49
C HIS A 88 -8.01 16.38 -8.26
N TYR A 89 -8.18 15.54 -7.22
CA TYR A 89 -7.41 15.60 -5.96
C TYR A 89 -6.62 14.31 -5.74
N PRO A 90 -5.70 13.96 -6.67
CA PRO A 90 -5.01 12.68 -6.63
C PRO A 90 -4.10 12.57 -5.40
N GLN A 91 -4.14 11.43 -4.73
CA GLN A 91 -3.43 11.15 -3.49
C GLN A 91 -2.26 10.19 -3.73
N ASP A 92 -1.09 10.52 -3.15
CA ASP A 92 -0.11 9.48 -2.84
C ASP A 92 -0.60 8.71 -1.61
N LYS A 93 -0.34 7.41 -1.57
CA LYS A 93 -0.79 6.53 -0.49
C LYS A 93 0.38 5.74 0.08
N LEU A 94 0.45 5.63 1.40
CA LEU A 94 1.33 4.71 2.11
C LEU A 94 0.46 3.75 2.90
N VAL A 95 0.42 2.49 2.48
CA VAL A 95 -0.52 1.49 3.01
C VAL A 95 0.21 0.38 3.76
N ARG A 96 -0.44 -0.20 4.76
CA ARG A 96 0.05 -1.33 5.56
C ARG A 96 -1.09 -2.10 6.20
N VAL A 97 -0.81 -3.35 6.59
CA VAL A 97 -1.74 -4.20 7.34
C VAL A 97 -1.26 -4.32 8.79
N VAL A 98 -2.16 -4.11 9.75
CA VAL A 98 -1.86 -4.21 11.18
C VAL A 98 -2.45 -5.48 11.81
N ASN A 99 -3.41 -6.11 11.15
CA ASN A 99 -3.97 -7.42 11.51
C ASN A 99 -4.36 -8.18 10.25
N GLY A 100 -4.04 -9.47 10.18
CA GLY A 100 -4.34 -10.31 9.02
C GLY A 100 -3.42 -10.07 7.83
N GLU A 101 -3.96 -10.38 6.64
CA GLU A 101 -3.23 -10.38 5.38
C GLU A 101 -4.12 -9.96 4.22
N VAL A 102 -3.56 -9.17 3.31
CA VAL A 102 -4.21 -8.79 2.05
C VAL A 102 -3.23 -8.95 0.87
N PHE A 103 -3.77 -9.13 -0.32
CA PHE A 103 -3.03 -8.86 -1.55
C PHE A 103 -3.42 -7.48 -2.05
N ASP A 104 -2.46 -6.58 -2.07
CA ASP A 104 -2.62 -5.17 -2.40
C ASP A 104 -2.04 -4.88 -3.78
N ILE A 105 -2.73 -4.09 -4.59
CA ILE A 105 -2.30 -3.82 -5.97
C ILE A 105 -2.41 -2.34 -6.32
N ALA A 106 -1.55 -1.91 -7.25
CA ALA A 106 -1.62 -0.60 -7.90
C ALA A 106 -1.53 -0.76 -9.42
N VAL A 107 -2.36 -0.01 -10.15
CA VAL A 107 -2.39 0.05 -11.62
C VAL A 107 -1.97 1.43 -12.06
N ASP A 108 -0.99 1.53 -12.95
CA ASP A 108 -0.51 2.80 -13.49
C ASP A 108 -1.55 3.42 -14.44
N LEU A 109 -2.04 4.62 -14.10
CA LEU A 109 -3.00 5.40 -14.89
C LEU A 109 -2.40 6.70 -15.42
N ARG A 110 -1.11 6.93 -15.25
CA ARG A 110 -0.45 8.17 -15.66
C ARG A 110 -0.42 8.28 -17.17
N GLU A 111 -0.97 9.37 -17.67
CA GLU A 111 -0.96 9.68 -19.10
C GLU A 111 0.48 9.78 -19.63
N GLY A 112 0.75 9.13 -20.76
CA GLY A 112 2.08 9.10 -21.38
C GLY A 112 3.11 8.21 -20.68
N SER A 113 2.71 7.43 -19.65
CA SER A 113 3.60 6.46 -19.01
C SER A 113 3.83 5.24 -19.91
N ASP A 114 5.09 4.78 -20.03
CA ASP A 114 5.44 3.52 -20.70
C ASP A 114 4.83 2.29 -20.01
N THR A 115 4.36 2.47 -18.78
CA THR A 115 3.71 1.43 -17.98
C THR A 115 2.22 1.65 -17.77
N PHE A 116 1.59 2.55 -18.57
CA PHE A 116 0.14 2.76 -18.51
C PHE A 116 -0.63 1.44 -18.62
N GLY A 117 -1.54 1.19 -17.70
CA GLY A 117 -2.34 -0.04 -17.61
C GLY A 117 -1.60 -1.24 -17.02
N LYS A 118 -0.29 -1.17 -16.78
CA LYS A 118 0.43 -2.23 -16.05
C LYS A 118 0.17 -2.13 -14.56
N TRP A 119 0.27 -3.25 -13.89
CA TRP A 119 0.03 -3.35 -12.46
C TRP A 119 1.15 -4.09 -11.73
N PHE A 120 1.23 -3.83 -10.44
CA PHE A 120 2.05 -4.56 -9.49
C PHE A 120 1.22 -4.89 -8.26
N GLY A 121 1.43 -6.09 -7.71
CA GLY A 121 0.75 -6.54 -6.50
C GLY A 121 1.73 -7.13 -5.50
N VAL A 122 1.43 -6.93 -4.21
CA VAL A 122 2.24 -7.38 -3.09
C VAL A 122 1.37 -7.88 -1.95
N VAL A 123 1.80 -8.95 -1.29
CA VAL A 123 1.16 -9.39 -0.04
C VAL A 123 1.65 -8.50 1.10
N LEU A 124 0.69 -7.85 1.77
CA LEU A 124 0.90 -7.09 2.99
C LEU A 124 0.25 -7.82 4.17
N SER A 125 0.97 -7.97 5.28
CA SER A 125 0.43 -8.64 6.46
C SER A 125 0.96 -8.05 7.77
N ALA A 126 0.23 -8.29 8.86
CA ALA A 126 0.69 -8.00 10.21
C ALA A 126 1.98 -8.76 10.56
N GLU A 127 2.27 -9.88 9.89
CA GLU A 127 3.47 -10.67 10.10
C GLU A 127 4.68 -10.12 9.33
N ASN A 128 4.54 -9.88 8.01
CA ASN A 128 5.65 -9.41 7.18
C ASN A 128 5.94 -7.92 7.36
N LYS A 129 5.01 -7.15 7.94
CA LYS A 129 5.11 -5.72 8.26
C LYS A 129 5.49 -4.81 7.09
N LYS A 130 5.40 -5.33 5.86
CA LYS A 130 5.64 -4.57 4.65
C LYS A 130 4.64 -3.43 4.52
N GLN A 131 5.09 -2.35 3.90
CA GLN A 131 4.26 -1.22 3.49
C GLN A 131 4.41 -1.03 1.99
N PHE A 132 3.38 -0.48 1.36
CA PHE A 132 3.40 -0.20 -0.06
C PHE A 132 3.15 1.30 -0.28
N PHE A 133 4.08 1.96 -0.95
CA PHE A 133 3.91 3.34 -1.39
C PHE A 133 3.43 3.38 -2.83
N ILE A 134 2.31 4.04 -3.04
CA ILE A 134 1.61 4.19 -4.31
C ILE A 134 1.50 5.68 -4.61
N PRO A 135 2.23 6.20 -5.60
CA PRO A 135 2.14 7.60 -5.97
C PRO A 135 0.75 7.96 -6.53
N ARG A 136 0.47 9.25 -6.60
CA ARG A 136 -0.69 9.76 -7.35
C ARG A 136 -0.64 9.33 -8.82
N GLY A 137 -1.81 9.19 -9.43
CA GLY A 137 -1.93 8.71 -10.81
C GLY A 137 -1.97 7.18 -10.93
N PHE A 138 -2.23 6.50 -9.81
CA PHE A 138 -2.48 5.05 -9.79
C PHE A 138 -3.90 4.75 -9.29
N ALA A 139 -4.52 3.72 -9.86
CA ALA A 139 -5.67 3.09 -9.23
C ALA A 139 -5.16 2.05 -8.22
N HIS A 140 -5.85 1.94 -7.08
CA HIS A 140 -5.45 1.12 -5.96
C HIS A 140 -6.59 0.22 -5.49
N GLY A 141 -6.27 -1.00 -5.10
CA GLY A 141 -7.23 -1.93 -4.51
C GLY A 141 -6.55 -3.10 -3.80
N PHE A 142 -7.33 -3.84 -3.03
CA PHE A 142 -6.84 -5.03 -2.35
C PHE A 142 -7.93 -6.08 -2.17
N VAL A 143 -7.51 -7.34 -1.99
CA VAL A 143 -8.37 -8.44 -1.54
C VAL A 143 -7.86 -9.00 -0.22
N VAL A 144 -8.78 -9.28 0.71
CA VAL A 144 -8.46 -9.87 2.03
C VAL A 144 -8.27 -11.36 1.89
N LEU A 145 -7.09 -11.87 2.27
CA LEU A 145 -6.72 -13.28 2.18
C LEU A 145 -6.97 -14.04 3.48
N SER A 146 -6.76 -13.41 4.64
CA SER A 146 -7.01 -13.97 5.97
C SER A 146 -8.48 -13.87 6.37
N GLU A 147 -8.90 -14.53 7.46
CA GLU A 147 -10.28 -14.48 7.97
C GLU A 147 -10.76 -13.06 8.26
N TYR A 148 -9.82 -12.18 8.62
CA TYR A 148 -10.06 -10.77 8.93
C TYR A 148 -8.78 -9.98 8.70
N ALA A 149 -8.89 -8.74 8.23
CA ALA A 149 -7.75 -7.85 8.11
C ALA A 149 -8.09 -6.42 8.55
N GLU A 150 -7.13 -5.76 9.19
CA GLU A 150 -7.14 -4.32 9.45
C GLU A 150 -6.08 -3.64 8.60
N PHE A 151 -6.52 -2.69 7.81
CA PHE A 151 -5.76 -2.00 6.78
C PHE A 151 -5.66 -0.52 7.13
N CYS A 152 -4.44 0.00 7.26
CA CYS A 152 -4.14 1.39 7.58
C CYS A 152 -3.45 2.05 6.40
N TYR A 153 -3.80 3.32 6.12
CA TYR A 153 -3.14 4.06 5.06
C TYR A 153 -3.12 5.57 5.31
N LYS A 154 -1.96 6.16 5.00
CA LYS A 154 -1.75 7.61 4.98
C LYS A 154 -1.93 8.12 3.56
N VAL A 155 -2.48 9.34 3.42
CA VAL A 155 -2.69 10.00 2.13
C VAL A 155 -2.25 11.45 2.14
N THR A 156 -1.85 11.96 0.96
CA THR A 156 -1.27 13.30 0.79
C THR A 156 -2.29 14.39 0.49
N ASP A 157 -3.56 14.03 0.32
CA ASP A 157 -4.66 14.97 0.18
C ASP A 157 -5.89 14.44 0.92
N PHE A 158 -6.85 15.31 1.22
CA PHE A 158 -8.09 14.91 1.89
C PHE A 158 -8.99 14.09 0.98
N TYR A 159 -9.85 13.28 1.57
CA TYR A 159 -10.84 12.53 0.82
C TYR A 159 -11.98 13.44 0.32
N HIS A 160 -12.23 13.42 -0.96
CA HIS A 160 -13.30 14.15 -1.65
C HIS A 160 -14.34 13.14 -2.19
N PRO A 161 -15.50 12.97 -1.53
CA PRO A 161 -16.48 11.94 -1.89
C PRO A 161 -17.02 12.05 -3.33
N ASN A 162 -17.03 13.25 -3.89
CA ASN A 162 -17.56 13.53 -5.24
C ASN A 162 -16.47 13.50 -6.32
N ASP A 163 -15.23 13.18 -5.95
CA ASP A 163 -14.05 13.16 -6.83
C ASP A 163 -13.51 11.75 -7.07
N GLU A 164 -14.23 10.74 -6.62
CA GLU A 164 -13.77 9.36 -6.70
C GLU A 164 -14.02 8.78 -8.09
N GLY A 165 -12.96 8.24 -8.68
CA GLY A 165 -12.97 7.40 -9.87
C GLY A 165 -12.62 5.95 -9.54
N GLY A 166 -12.88 5.06 -10.47
CA GLY A 166 -12.53 3.66 -10.31
C GLY A 166 -12.41 2.91 -11.63
N LEU A 167 -11.81 1.72 -11.53
CA LEU A 167 -11.73 0.75 -12.63
C LEU A 167 -12.33 -0.58 -12.20
N LEU A 168 -12.91 -1.29 -13.15
CA LEU A 168 -13.42 -2.64 -12.92
C LEU A 168 -12.28 -3.55 -12.47
N TRP A 169 -12.40 -4.13 -11.29
CA TRP A 169 -11.38 -4.96 -10.65
C TRP A 169 -10.93 -6.17 -11.48
N LYS A 170 -11.79 -6.70 -12.35
CA LYS A 170 -11.54 -7.82 -13.25
C LYS A 170 -11.48 -7.42 -14.73
N ASP A 171 -11.08 -6.19 -15.01
CA ASP A 171 -10.91 -5.73 -16.38
C ASP A 171 -9.87 -6.55 -17.13
N SER A 172 -10.27 -7.13 -18.27
CA SER A 172 -9.39 -7.99 -19.06
C SER A 172 -8.26 -7.23 -19.75
N GLY A 173 -8.41 -5.92 -19.94
CA GLY A 173 -7.36 -5.06 -20.51
C GLY A 173 -6.23 -4.80 -19.52
N ILE A 174 -6.49 -4.87 -18.22
CA ILE A 174 -5.50 -4.80 -17.14
C ILE A 174 -4.96 -6.20 -16.84
N GLY A 175 -5.84 -7.20 -16.76
CA GLY A 175 -5.47 -8.60 -16.58
C GLY A 175 -4.87 -8.93 -15.20
N ILE A 176 -5.37 -8.31 -14.13
CA ILE A 176 -4.90 -8.58 -12.77
C ILE A 176 -5.12 -10.04 -12.40
N GLN A 177 -4.09 -10.70 -11.89
CA GLN A 177 -4.15 -12.06 -11.38
C GLN A 177 -4.40 -12.00 -9.86
N TRP A 178 -5.66 -11.91 -9.47
CA TRP A 178 -6.05 -11.89 -8.06
C TRP A 178 -5.84 -13.28 -7.42
N PRO A 179 -5.06 -13.40 -6.35
CA PRO A 179 -5.03 -14.63 -5.58
C PRO A 179 -6.38 -14.81 -4.87
N MET A 180 -7.01 -15.95 -5.08
CA MET A 180 -8.23 -16.27 -4.35
C MET A 180 -7.90 -16.68 -2.92
N PRO A 181 -8.64 -16.15 -1.90
CA PRO A 181 -8.51 -16.62 -0.54
C PRO A 181 -8.79 -18.12 -0.45
N GLU A 182 -8.13 -18.82 0.46
CA GLU A 182 -8.26 -20.26 0.61
C GLU A 182 -9.73 -20.70 0.74
N GLY A 183 -10.16 -21.64 -0.11
CA GLY A 183 -11.52 -22.17 -0.14
C GLY A 183 -12.54 -21.26 -0.83
N MET A 184 -12.13 -20.17 -1.48
CA MET A 184 -13.01 -19.23 -2.19
C MET A 184 -12.74 -19.23 -3.69
N SER A 185 -13.78 -18.93 -4.45
CA SER A 185 -13.74 -18.63 -5.89
C SER A 185 -13.98 -17.14 -6.14
N GLU A 186 -13.87 -16.69 -7.38
CA GLU A 186 -14.19 -15.31 -7.77
C GLU A 186 -15.62 -14.89 -7.41
N GLU A 187 -16.55 -15.84 -7.47
CA GLU A 187 -17.99 -15.62 -7.19
C GLU A 187 -18.27 -15.37 -5.71
N ASP A 188 -17.36 -15.81 -4.84
CA ASP A 188 -17.47 -15.65 -3.39
C ASP A 188 -16.92 -14.30 -2.89
N LEU A 189 -16.28 -13.51 -3.78
CA LEU A 189 -15.71 -12.23 -3.42
C LEU A 189 -16.80 -11.21 -3.06
N ILE A 190 -16.54 -10.45 -2.01
CA ILE A 190 -17.46 -9.45 -1.45
C ILE A 190 -17.04 -8.06 -1.92
N LEU A 191 -17.83 -7.46 -2.81
CA LEU A 191 -17.61 -6.13 -3.34
C LEU A 191 -18.78 -5.20 -2.97
N SER A 192 -18.49 -3.91 -2.87
CA SER A 192 -19.56 -2.90 -2.84
C SER A 192 -20.28 -2.83 -4.19
N ASP A 193 -21.52 -2.32 -4.19
CA ASP A 193 -22.25 -2.16 -5.44
C ASP A 193 -21.57 -1.19 -6.39
N LYS A 194 -20.85 -0.22 -5.87
CA LYS A 194 -20.02 0.73 -6.62
C LYS A 194 -18.86 0.03 -7.32
N ASP A 195 -18.13 -0.85 -6.64
CA ASP A 195 -16.98 -1.56 -7.20
C ASP A 195 -17.34 -2.54 -8.32
N LYS A 196 -18.60 -2.94 -8.38
CA LYS A 196 -19.13 -3.79 -9.46
C LYS A 196 -19.46 -3.02 -10.75
N GLN A 197 -19.57 -1.68 -10.68
CA GLN A 197 -20.13 -0.84 -11.76
C GLN A 197 -19.08 0.01 -12.48
N TRP A 198 -17.82 0.00 -12.04
CA TRP A 198 -16.78 0.77 -12.70
C TRP A 198 -16.51 0.29 -14.14
N GLY A 199 -16.17 1.24 -15.00
CA GLY A 199 -15.72 0.97 -16.38
C GLY A 199 -14.34 0.35 -16.47
N GLY A 200 -13.98 -0.11 -17.65
CA GLY A 200 -12.65 -0.68 -17.92
C GLY A 200 -11.60 0.39 -18.24
N ILE A 201 -10.32 -0.05 -18.32
CA ILE A 201 -9.19 0.83 -18.60
C ILE A 201 -9.27 1.51 -19.97
N GLN A 202 -9.87 0.85 -20.96
CA GLN A 202 -10.05 1.45 -22.29
C GLN A 202 -11.07 2.57 -22.30
N GLU A 203 -12.08 2.49 -21.46
CA GLU A 203 -13.06 3.56 -21.27
C GLU A 203 -12.42 4.76 -20.57
N TYR A 204 -11.65 4.49 -19.52
CA TYR A 204 -10.86 5.50 -18.83
C TYR A 204 -9.90 6.24 -19.79
N ALA A 205 -9.14 5.50 -20.60
CA ALA A 205 -8.19 6.07 -21.56
C ALA A 205 -8.87 6.97 -22.61
N LYS A 206 -10.08 6.67 -23.04
CA LYS A 206 -10.85 7.54 -23.95
C LYS A 206 -11.25 8.86 -23.30
N GLY A 207 -11.54 8.84 -21.99
CA GLY A 207 -11.88 10.04 -21.22
C GLY A 207 -10.72 11.02 -21.05
N LEU A 208 -9.46 10.56 -21.11
CA LEU A 208 -8.28 11.41 -21.03
C LEU A 208 -8.10 12.34 -22.26
N HIS A 209 -8.75 12.03 -23.36
CA HIS A 209 -8.62 12.77 -24.64
C HIS A 209 -9.87 13.61 -24.98
N GLN A 210 -10.81 13.76 -24.06
CA GLN A 210 -12.00 14.61 -24.17
C GLN A 210 -11.86 15.87 -23.30
#